data_e36935b87ab8be265240ec6f6f27be9c
#
_entry.id   e36935b87ab8be265240ec6f6f27be9c
#
_cell.length_a   1.000
_cell.length_b   1.000
_cell.length_c   1.000
_cell.angle_alpha   90.00
_cell.angle_beta   90.00
_cell.angle_gamma   90.00
#
_symmetry.space_group_name_H-M   'P 1'
#
loop_
_entity.id
_entity.type
_entity.pdbx_description
1 polymer ?
#
loop_
_entity_poly.entity_id
_entity_poly.type
_entity_poly.pdbx_seq_one_letter_code
_entity_poly.pdbx_strand_id
1 'polypeptide(L)'
;MPPCIITIHPESYSSYYISAYSAIYLPCFTSVSLQLLSFCRDFEKETCRRLLKPPYVCNGCGKRSVCSLEKRVYNADFAHREYRDILSESRTGLSYSEDEIRYLDAFISPLIRQNQSPHHICATNADSLTVSERTIYRLIDARIISAMNIDLPRKVRYSARKVECHLKVDKACRIGRTYVDFKGYLLQYPDLAITQLDSVEGKKGSKVLLTIHFVKAELMLAFLRDHNDSQSVIDIFERLYFELRPDRFCTLFKVCLADNGTEFSNPKAIEYDRQGNLRTRIFYCDPSAPYQKGSAERNHEFIRCFLPKGTDLAPYSQEEICLMMDHINSYSRESLGNK
;
A
#
# COMPACT_ATOMS: atom_id res chain seq x y z
N MET A 1 8.77 -35.07 -20.62
CA MET A 1 8.13 -34.03 -21.43
C MET A 1 8.83 -34.02 -22.78
N PRO A 2 8.14 -34.04 -23.92
CA PRO A 2 8.79 -33.87 -25.21
C PRO A 2 9.42 -32.50 -25.29
N PRO A 3 10.57 -32.31 -25.94
CA PRO A 3 11.19 -31.02 -26.13
C PRO A 3 10.26 -30.09 -26.93
N CYS A 4 10.16 -28.82 -26.52
CA CYS A 4 9.44 -27.79 -27.28
C CYS A 4 10.10 -27.64 -28.65
N ILE A 5 9.43 -28.06 -29.69
CA ILE A 5 9.91 -28.05 -31.05
C ILE A 5 9.16 -26.96 -31.80
N ILE A 6 9.89 -25.96 -32.30
CA ILE A 6 9.31 -24.95 -33.19
C ILE A 6 9.20 -25.53 -34.58
N THR A 7 8.00 -25.64 -35.08
CA THR A 7 7.75 -25.97 -36.47
C THR A 7 7.75 -24.66 -37.27
N ILE A 8 8.79 -24.42 -38.05
CA ILE A 8 8.87 -23.24 -38.94
C ILE A 8 8.14 -23.61 -40.21
N HIS A 9 6.98 -23.04 -40.42
CA HIS A 9 6.27 -23.09 -41.68
C HIS A 9 7.01 -22.21 -42.72
N PRO A 10 7.10 -22.61 -43.99
CA PRO A 10 7.69 -21.78 -45.02
C PRO A 10 7.02 -20.41 -45.19
N GLU A 11 5.82 -20.26 -44.74
CA GLU A 11 5.07 -18.98 -44.76
C GLU A 11 5.57 -17.91 -43.77
N SER A 12 6.30 -18.30 -42.71
CA SER A 12 6.82 -17.33 -41.75
C SER A 12 8.04 -16.53 -42.27
N TYR A 13 8.67 -16.97 -43.32
CA TYR A 13 9.75 -16.20 -43.99
C TYR A 13 9.23 -15.13 -44.95
N SER A 14 8.00 -15.26 -45.43
CA SER A 14 7.41 -14.30 -46.36
C SER A 14 6.91 -13.01 -45.64
N SER A 15 6.53 -13.08 -44.37
CA SER A 15 5.92 -11.91 -43.70
C SER A 15 6.92 -10.81 -43.30
N TYR A 16 8.20 -11.14 -43.10
CA TYR A 16 9.23 -10.15 -42.79
C TYR A 16 9.85 -9.41 -43.99
N TYR A 17 9.76 -10.00 -45.19
CA TYR A 17 10.24 -9.36 -46.41
C TYR A 17 9.17 -8.61 -47.19
N ILE A 18 7.88 -8.89 -46.95
CA ILE A 18 6.76 -8.23 -47.63
C ILE A 18 6.45 -6.84 -47.05
N SER A 19 6.85 -6.56 -45.81
CA SER A 19 6.64 -5.25 -45.18
C SER A 19 7.47 -4.10 -45.78
N ALA A 20 8.54 -4.41 -46.51
CA ALA A 20 9.42 -3.41 -47.13
C ALA A 20 9.14 -3.13 -48.65
N TYR A 21 8.31 -3.96 -49.28
CA TYR A 21 8.05 -3.85 -50.75
C TYR A 21 6.58 -3.72 -51.13
N SER A 22 5.65 -3.70 -50.20
CA SER A 22 4.19 -3.67 -50.47
C SER A 22 3.60 -2.27 -50.70
N ALA A 23 4.44 -1.26 -50.99
CA ALA A 23 3.91 0.06 -51.37
C ALA A 23 3.62 0.19 -52.88
N ILE A 24 4.00 -0.80 -53.70
CA ILE A 24 3.75 -0.73 -55.17
C ILE A 24 3.43 -2.15 -55.66
N TYR A 25 2.21 -2.37 -56.09
CA TYR A 25 1.67 -3.51 -56.88
C TYR A 25 0.83 -4.61 -56.18
N LEU A 26 -0.46 -4.51 -56.42
CA LEU A 26 -1.52 -5.51 -56.64
C LEU A 26 -2.05 -6.36 -55.45
N PRO A 27 -3.34 -6.21 -55.16
CA PRO A 27 -4.08 -7.08 -54.22
C PRO A 27 -4.75 -8.26 -54.95
N CYS A 28 -3.98 -9.21 -55.48
CA CYS A 28 -4.62 -10.33 -56.17
C CYS A 28 -3.97 -11.70 -55.98
N PHE A 29 -2.93 -11.85 -55.15
CA PHE A 29 -2.24 -13.14 -55.01
C PHE A 29 -2.37 -13.86 -53.67
N THR A 30 -2.93 -13.25 -52.63
CA THR A 30 -3.00 -13.88 -51.32
C THR A 30 -4.25 -14.75 -51.04
N SER A 31 -5.28 -14.63 -51.91
CA SER A 31 -6.47 -15.50 -51.78
C SER A 31 -6.47 -16.75 -52.63
N VAL A 32 -5.59 -16.81 -53.65
CA VAL A 32 -5.55 -17.92 -54.61
C VAL A 32 -4.70 -19.10 -54.07
N SER A 33 -3.69 -18.84 -53.23
CA SER A 33 -2.81 -19.91 -52.71
C SER A 33 -3.49 -20.76 -51.61
N LEU A 34 -4.38 -20.18 -50.80
CA LEU A 34 -5.10 -20.93 -49.77
C LEU A 34 -6.28 -21.77 -50.34
N GLN A 35 -6.87 -21.32 -51.45
CA GLN A 35 -7.94 -22.09 -52.11
C GLN A 35 -7.44 -23.28 -52.95
N LEU A 36 -6.18 -23.21 -53.48
CA LEU A 36 -5.60 -24.33 -54.22
C LEU A 36 -5.23 -25.52 -53.32
N LEU A 37 -4.90 -25.28 -52.05
CA LEU A 37 -4.57 -26.35 -51.09
C LEU A 37 -5.80 -27.17 -50.64
N SER A 38 -7.01 -26.59 -50.76
CA SER A 38 -8.25 -27.30 -50.40
C SER A 38 -8.70 -28.30 -51.49
N PHE A 39 -8.16 -28.23 -52.68
CA PHE A 39 -8.51 -29.13 -53.82
C PHE A 39 -7.66 -30.37 -53.90
N CYS A 40 -6.50 -30.48 -53.20
CA CYS A 40 -5.68 -31.69 -53.15
C CYS A 40 -6.10 -32.55 -51.96
N ARG A 41 -7.14 -33.37 -52.12
CA ARG A 41 -7.57 -34.32 -51.05
C ARG A 41 -6.54 -35.37 -50.69
N ASP A 42 -5.52 -35.55 -51.53
CA ASP A 42 -4.50 -36.59 -51.34
C ASP A 42 -3.10 -36.07 -51.06
N PHE A 43 -2.99 -34.78 -50.62
CA PHE A 43 -1.67 -34.23 -50.29
C PHE A 43 -1.25 -34.67 -48.90
N GLU A 44 -0.44 -35.75 -48.83
CA GLU A 44 0.29 -36.13 -47.63
C GLU A 44 1.56 -35.29 -47.48
N LYS A 45 1.67 -34.55 -46.39
CA LYS A 45 2.81 -33.70 -46.06
C LYS A 45 4.02 -34.59 -45.80
N GLU A 46 4.97 -34.61 -46.76
CA GLU A 46 6.19 -35.42 -46.61
C GLU A 46 7.04 -34.88 -45.45
N THR A 47 7.32 -35.72 -44.44
CA THR A 47 8.15 -35.40 -43.29
C THR A 47 9.56 -35.97 -43.46
N CYS A 48 10.59 -35.21 -43.11
CA CYS A 48 11.96 -35.67 -43.18
C CYS A 48 12.22 -36.85 -42.26
N ARG A 49 12.71 -37.97 -42.80
CA ARG A 49 13.02 -39.22 -42.07
C ARG A 49 14.01 -39.00 -40.90
N ARG A 50 14.85 -37.98 -40.94
CA ARG A 50 15.76 -37.62 -39.84
C ARG A 50 14.99 -37.07 -38.61
N LEU A 51 13.83 -36.48 -38.81
CA LEU A 51 12.98 -36.01 -37.71
C LEU A 51 12.30 -37.14 -36.95
N LEU A 52 12.33 -38.36 -37.44
CA LEU A 52 11.84 -39.55 -36.77
C LEU A 52 12.87 -40.16 -35.81
N LYS A 53 14.11 -39.70 -35.83
CA LYS A 53 15.24 -40.13 -35.00
C LYS A 53 15.78 -39.00 -34.14
N PRO A 54 16.34 -39.31 -32.95
CA PRO A 54 17.02 -38.31 -32.15
C PRO A 54 18.06 -37.54 -32.97
N PRO A 55 18.19 -36.18 -32.81
CA PRO A 55 17.53 -35.32 -31.82
C PRO A 55 16.15 -34.74 -32.24
N TYR A 56 15.48 -35.26 -33.26
CA TYR A 56 14.14 -34.84 -33.72
C TYR A 56 14.05 -33.39 -34.21
N VAL A 57 15.17 -32.73 -34.44
CA VAL A 57 15.30 -31.33 -34.87
C VAL A 57 16.33 -31.15 -35.95
N CYS A 58 16.25 -30.08 -36.71
CA CYS A 58 17.14 -29.76 -37.82
C CYS A 58 18.39 -28.95 -37.43
N ASN A 59 18.63 -28.67 -36.13
CA ASN A 59 19.72 -27.80 -35.68
C ASN A 59 21.12 -28.29 -36.16
N GLY A 60 21.37 -29.58 -36.12
CA GLY A 60 22.65 -30.20 -36.60
C GLY A 60 22.60 -30.78 -38.02
N CYS A 61 21.61 -30.42 -38.83
CA CYS A 61 21.46 -30.98 -40.16
C CYS A 61 22.34 -30.24 -41.21
N GLY A 62 23.33 -30.91 -41.79
CA GLY A 62 24.20 -30.32 -42.82
C GLY A 62 23.50 -29.89 -44.11
N LYS A 63 22.29 -30.44 -44.39
CA LYS A 63 21.44 -30.06 -45.52
C LYS A 63 20.39 -29.00 -45.21
N ARG A 64 20.47 -28.34 -44.06
CA ARG A 64 19.43 -27.40 -43.58
C ARG A 64 19.17 -26.23 -44.56
N SER A 65 20.22 -25.71 -45.23
CA SER A 65 20.10 -24.59 -46.15
C SER A 65 19.38 -24.91 -47.45
N VAL A 66 19.53 -26.17 -47.96
CA VAL A 66 18.98 -26.62 -49.25
C VAL A 66 17.77 -27.51 -49.11
N CYS A 67 17.30 -27.78 -47.91
CA CYS A 67 16.17 -28.66 -47.65
C CYS A 67 14.84 -27.96 -47.96
N SER A 68 13.97 -28.58 -48.78
CA SER A 68 12.64 -28.10 -49.12
C SER A 68 11.54 -28.60 -48.18
N LEU A 69 11.86 -29.58 -47.30
CA LEU A 69 10.91 -30.12 -46.36
C LEU A 69 10.74 -29.20 -45.13
N GLU A 70 9.63 -29.38 -44.43
CA GLU A 70 9.35 -28.67 -43.19
C GLU A 70 10.50 -28.85 -42.17
N LYS A 71 11.00 -27.73 -41.65
CA LYS A 71 12.17 -27.70 -40.77
C LYS A 71 11.71 -27.56 -39.32
N ARG A 72 12.16 -28.43 -38.44
CA ARG A 72 11.96 -28.34 -37.01
C ARG A 72 13.24 -27.87 -36.35
N VAL A 73 13.22 -26.70 -35.78
CA VAL A 73 14.38 -26.07 -35.12
C VAL A 73 14.10 -25.88 -33.66
N TYR A 74 15.01 -26.35 -32.82
CA TYR A 74 14.96 -26.06 -31.38
C TYR A 74 15.64 -24.72 -31.11
N ASN A 75 14.94 -23.84 -30.41
CA ASN A 75 15.47 -22.60 -29.88
C ASN A 75 15.24 -22.58 -28.36
N ALA A 76 16.35 -22.51 -27.61
CA ALA A 76 16.31 -22.58 -26.15
C ALA A 76 15.56 -21.41 -25.51
N ASP A 77 15.74 -20.19 -26.03
CA ASP A 77 15.09 -18.99 -25.50
C ASP A 77 13.58 -18.99 -25.73
N PHE A 78 13.17 -19.51 -26.91
CA PHE A 78 11.76 -19.67 -27.21
C PHE A 78 11.13 -20.72 -26.31
N ALA A 79 11.74 -21.90 -26.19
CA ALA A 79 11.27 -22.99 -25.35
C ALA A 79 11.21 -22.56 -23.88
N HIS A 80 12.16 -21.77 -23.42
CA HIS A 80 12.14 -21.23 -22.06
C HIS A 80 11.01 -20.23 -21.84
N ARG A 81 10.77 -19.33 -22.79
CA ARG A 81 9.65 -18.39 -22.72
C ARG A 81 8.31 -19.12 -22.70
N GLU A 82 8.09 -20.03 -23.65
CA GLU A 82 6.86 -20.83 -23.72
C GLU A 82 6.63 -21.63 -22.43
N TYR A 83 7.68 -22.25 -21.88
CA TYR A 83 7.60 -22.92 -20.59
C TYR A 83 7.17 -21.97 -19.45
N ARG A 84 7.75 -20.76 -19.41
CA ARG A 84 7.36 -19.76 -18.39
C ARG A 84 5.93 -19.27 -18.58
N ASP A 85 5.51 -19.08 -19.83
CA ASP A 85 4.15 -18.64 -20.15
C ASP A 85 3.13 -19.70 -19.73
N ILE A 86 3.36 -20.98 -20.05
CA ILE A 86 2.52 -22.11 -19.61
C ILE A 86 2.50 -22.22 -18.08
N LEU A 87 3.65 -22.06 -17.41
CA LEU A 87 3.70 -22.03 -15.94
C LEU A 87 2.93 -20.86 -15.34
N SER A 88 3.00 -19.72 -15.98
CA SER A 88 2.26 -18.53 -15.55
C SER A 88 0.77 -18.73 -15.75
N GLU A 89 0.35 -19.19 -16.94
CA GLU A 89 -1.05 -19.46 -17.28
C GLU A 89 -1.66 -20.53 -16.39
N SER A 90 -0.94 -21.62 -16.13
CA SER A 90 -1.41 -22.70 -15.26
C SER A 90 -1.59 -22.27 -13.78
N ARG A 91 -0.95 -21.17 -13.39
CA ARG A 91 -1.06 -20.58 -12.03
C ARG A 91 -1.96 -19.35 -12.00
N THR A 92 -2.39 -18.86 -13.16
CA THR A 92 -3.37 -17.77 -13.26
C THR A 92 -4.76 -18.33 -13.10
N GLY A 93 -5.60 -17.58 -12.41
CA GLY A 93 -6.98 -17.98 -12.15
C GLY A 93 -7.26 -18.06 -10.65
N LEU A 94 -8.51 -18.21 -10.35
CA LEU A 94 -9.04 -18.35 -8.99
C LEU A 94 -9.55 -19.79 -8.85
N SER A 95 -9.06 -20.47 -7.84
CA SER A 95 -9.52 -21.83 -7.52
C SER A 95 -10.82 -21.81 -6.71
N TYR A 96 -11.72 -20.86 -6.99
CA TYR A 96 -12.99 -20.70 -6.28
C TYR A 96 -14.17 -21.00 -7.21
N SER A 97 -15.17 -21.70 -6.68
CA SER A 97 -16.46 -21.90 -7.34
C SER A 97 -17.27 -20.58 -7.36
N GLU A 98 -18.28 -20.52 -8.22
CA GLU A 98 -19.15 -19.35 -8.31
C GLU A 98 -19.89 -19.05 -7.01
N ASP A 99 -20.29 -20.10 -6.28
CA ASP A 99 -20.99 -19.96 -5.00
C ASP A 99 -20.05 -19.45 -3.90
N GLU A 100 -18.79 -19.90 -3.88
CA GLU A 100 -17.77 -19.38 -2.97
C GLU A 100 -17.47 -17.89 -3.25
N ILE A 101 -17.39 -17.51 -4.51
CA ILE A 101 -17.21 -16.10 -4.90
C ILE A 101 -18.40 -15.25 -4.44
N ARG A 102 -19.63 -15.71 -4.62
CA ARG A 102 -20.83 -15.01 -4.13
C ARG A 102 -20.82 -14.86 -2.62
N TYR A 103 -20.42 -15.90 -1.90
CA TYR A 103 -20.27 -15.83 -0.44
C TYR A 103 -19.22 -14.80 -0.03
N LEU A 104 -18.03 -14.87 -0.65
CA LEU A 104 -16.94 -13.93 -0.37
C LEU A 104 -17.34 -12.48 -0.70
N ASP A 105 -18.05 -12.25 -1.79
CA ASP A 105 -18.54 -10.92 -2.16
C ASP A 105 -19.54 -10.38 -1.14
N ALA A 106 -20.53 -11.19 -0.78
CA ALA A 106 -21.55 -10.80 0.19
C ALA A 106 -20.94 -10.51 1.58
N PHE A 107 -19.84 -11.15 1.94
CA PHE A 107 -19.19 -10.96 3.23
C PHE A 107 -18.18 -9.81 3.21
N ILE A 108 -17.28 -9.76 2.22
CA ILE A 108 -16.12 -8.86 2.18
C ILE A 108 -16.49 -7.46 1.69
N SER A 109 -17.32 -7.36 0.65
CA SER A 109 -17.57 -6.08 -0.01
C SER A 109 -18.27 -5.04 0.89
N PRO A 110 -19.25 -5.40 1.74
CA PRO A 110 -19.84 -4.46 2.69
C PRO A 110 -18.81 -3.94 3.71
N LEU A 111 -17.92 -4.80 4.22
CA LEU A 111 -16.89 -4.43 5.19
C LEU A 111 -15.86 -3.47 4.60
N ILE A 112 -15.46 -3.69 3.34
CA ILE A 112 -14.56 -2.76 2.62
C ILE A 112 -15.24 -1.39 2.44
N ARG A 113 -16.53 -1.37 2.06
CA ARG A 113 -17.29 -0.12 1.92
C ARG A 113 -17.48 0.62 3.25
N GLN A 114 -17.40 -0.09 4.38
CA GLN A 114 -17.31 0.47 5.73
C GLN A 114 -15.89 0.93 6.09
N ASN A 115 -14.99 1.02 5.10
CA ASN A 115 -13.61 1.49 5.26
C ASN A 115 -12.70 0.55 6.08
N GLN A 116 -13.06 -0.74 6.19
CA GLN A 116 -12.18 -1.74 6.81
C GLN A 116 -11.12 -2.19 5.81
N SER A 117 -9.89 -2.36 6.27
CA SER A 117 -8.82 -2.87 5.41
C SER A 117 -8.92 -4.39 5.23
N PRO A 118 -8.46 -4.96 4.09
CA PRO A 118 -8.39 -6.41 3.91
C PRO A 118 -7.64 -7.13 5.04
N HIS A 119 -6.58 -6.52 5.58
CA HIS A 119 -5.85 -7.05 6.74
C HIS A 119 -6.77 -7.19 7.97
N HIS A 120 -7.48 -6.12 8.32
CA HIS A 120 -8.40 -6.14 9.46
C HIS A 120 -9.51 -7.17 9.28
N ILE A 121 -10.10 -7.24 8.08
CA ILE A 121 -11.14 -8.22 7.76
C ILE A 121 -10.63 -9.66 7.96
N CYS A 122 -9.44 -10.00 7.48
CA CYS A 122 -8.85 -11.31 7.67
C CYS A 122 -8.52 -11.60 9.14
N ALA A 123 -7.98 -10.63 9.86
CA ALA A 123 -7.56 -10.82 11.25
C ALA A 123 -8.75 -11.00 12.21
N THR A 124 -9.84 -10.25 11.99
CA THR A 124 -11.03 -10.31 12.86
C THR A 124 -11.98 -11.46 12.53
N ASN A 125 -11.92 -12.01 11.31
CA ASN A 125 -12.83 -13.05 10.84
C ASN A 125 -12.09 -14.33 10.42
N ALA A 126 -10.97 -14.63 11.05
CA ALA A 126 -10.12 -15.78 10.70
C ALA A 126 -10.87 -17.14 10.74
N ASP A 127 -11.85 -17.28 11.64
CA ASP A 127 -12.67 -18.49 11.76
C ASP A 127 -13.70 -18.64 10.61
N SER A 128 -14.10 -17.53 9.99
CA SER A 128 -15.14 -17.51 8.94
C SER A 128 -14.56 -17.33 7.54
N LEU A 129 -13.35 -16.79 7.43
CA LEU A 129 -12.68 -16.49 6.17
C LEU A 129 -11.42 -17.33 6.00
N THR A 130 -11.44 -18.23 5.03
CA THR A 130 -10.28 -19.05 4.67
C THR A 130 -9.36 -18.40 3.63
N VAL A 131 -9.64 -17.14 3.25
CA VAL A 131 -8.89 -16.42 2.22
C VAL A 131 -7.84 -15.51 2.82
N SER A 132 -6.68 -15.42 2.16
CA SER A 132 -5.63 -14.49 2.57
C SER A 132 -5.93 -13.05 2.13
N GLU A 133 -5.33 -12.08 2.82
CA GLU A 133 -5.36 -10.66 2.44
C GLU A 133 -4.99 -10.45 0.96
N ARG A 134 -3.93 -11.12 0.49
CA ARG A 134 -3.48 -11.06 -0.90
C ARG A 134 -4.55 -11.56 -1.87
N THR A 135 -5.32 -12.55 -1.48
CA THR A 135 -6.43 -13.07 -2.28
C THR A 135 -7.53 -12.02 -2.41
N ILE A 136 -7.89 -11.32 -1.32
CA ILE A 136 -8.88 -10.23 -1.36
C ILE A 136 -8.46 -9.14 -2.34
N TYR A 137 -7.20 -8.69 -2.30
CA TYR A 137 -6.70 -7.70 -3.27
C TYR A 137 -6.78 -8.22 -4.71
N ARG A 138 -6.48 -9.50 -4.96
CA ARG A 138 -6.59 -10.10 -6.30
C ARG A 138 -8.04 -10.18 -6.80
N LEU A 139 -9.00 -10.49 -5.91
CA LEU A 139 -10.43 -10.50 -6.24
C LEU A 139 -10.93 -9.10 -6.64
N ILE A 140 -10.49 -8.06 -5.91
CA ILE A 140 -10.82 -6.66 -6.20
C ILE A 140 -10.18 -6.21 -7.52
N ASP A 141 -8.89 -6.50 -7.73
CA ASP A 141 -8.15 -6.11 -8.94
C ASP A 141 -8.73 -6.78 -10.20
N ALA A 142 -9.12 -8.04 -10.08
CA ALA A 142 -9.77 -8.81 -11.15
C ALA A 142 -11.26 -8.45 -11.34
N ARG A 143 -11.83 -7.58 -10.51
CA ARG A 143 -13.26 -7.19 -10.51
C ARG A 143 -14.21 -8.39 -10.39
N ILE A 144 -13.85 -9.35 -9.56
CA ILE A 144 -14.63 -10.57 -9.34
C ILE A 144 -15.66 -10.36 -8.24
N ILE A 145 -15.33 -9.51 -7.26
CA ILE A 145 -16.24 -9.07 -6.20
C ILE A 145 -16.72 -7.63 -6.46
N SER A 146 -17.82 -7.26 -5.84
CA SER A 146 -18.48 -5.96 -6.06
C SER A 146 -17.73 -4.77 -5.42
N ALA A 147 -16.81 -5.02 -4.48
CA ALA A 147 -15.90 -4.00 -3.97
C ALA A 147 -14.87 -3.61 -5.05
N MET A 148 -14.60 -2.32 -5.16
CA MET A 148 -13.66 -1.76 -6.13
C MET A 148 -12.41 -1.21 -5.45
N ASN A 149 -11.36 -0.98 -6.24
CA ASN A 149 -10.12 -0.38 -5.75
C ASN A 149 -10.32 1.00 -5.11
N ILE A 150 -11.35 1.74 -5.51
CA ILE A 150 -11.67 3.05 -4.94
C ILE A 150 -12.23 2.94 -3.52
N ASP A 151 -12.84 1.80 -3.18
CA ASP A 151 -13.40 1.54 -1.85
C ASP A 151 -12.31 1.21 -0.80
N LEU A 152 -11.08 0.94 -1.26
CA LEU A 152 -9.96 0.62 -0.38
C LEU A 152 -9.40 1.87 0.30
N PRO A 153 -9.13 1.84 1.63
CA PRO A 153 -8.74 3.03 2.43
C PRO A 153 -7.52 3.80 1.93
N ARG A 154 -6.63 3.18 1.15
CA ARG A 154 -5.33 3.76 0.78
C ARG A 154 -4.97 3.71 -0.69
N LYS A 155 -5.83 3.18 -1.55
CA LYS A 155 -5.45 2.94 -2.96
C LYS A 155 -5.53 4.19 -3.84
N VAL A 156 -6.34 5.18 -3.47
CA VAL A 156 -6.41 6.48 -4.17
C VAL A 156 -5.80 7.57 -3.30
N ARG A 157 -4.56 7.92 -3.56
CA ARG A 157 -3.90 9.06 -2.91
C ARG A 157 -3.82 10.23 -3.87
N TYR A 158 -4.54 11.29 -3.58
CA TYR A 158 -4.32 12.57 -4.25
C TYR A 158 -3.08 13.24 -3.67
N SER A 159 -2.10 13.52 -4.52
CA SER A 159 -0.97 14.37 -4.16
C SER A 159 -1.50 15.78 -3.87
N ALA A 160 -1.52 16.18 -2.62
CA ALA A 160 -1.84 17.57 -2.25
C ALA A 160 -0.76 18.50 -2.83
N ARG A 161 -1.17 19.62 -3.45
CA ARG A 161 -0.25 20.67 -3.86
C ARG A 161 0.57 21.12 -2.64
N LYS A 162 1.90 21.11 -2.75
CA LYS A 162 2.78 21.67 -1.72
C LYS A 162 2.49 23.17 -1.62
N VAL A 163 1.83 23.56 -0.54
CA VAL A 163 1.73 24.97 -0.14
C VAL A 163 2.96 25.23 0.72
N GLU A 164 3.85 26.09 0.26
CA GLU A 164 4.96 26.56 1.08
C GLU A 164 4.37 27.43 2.19
N CYS A 165 4.22 26.86 3.36
CA CYS A 165 3.83 27.58 4.56
C CYS A 165 5.11 28.09 5.25
N HIS A 166 5.40 29.37 5.12
CA HIS A 166 6.45 30.03 5.91
C HIS A 166 5.95 30.22 7.35
N LEU A 167 6.14 29.20 8.17
CA LEU A 167 5.88 29.27 9.61
C LEU A 167 6.98 30.15 10.27
N LYS A 168 6.61 31.30 10.80
CA LYS A 168 7.47 32.06 11.72
C LYS A 168 7.49 31.33 13.06
N VAL A 169 8.54 30.57 13.29
CA VAL A 169 8.72 29.82 14.52
C VAL A 169 9.65 30.60 15.45
N ASP A 170 9.23 30.84 16.69
CA ASP A 170 10.14 31.27 17.75
C ASP A 170 11.12 30.11 18.04
N LYS A 171 12.36 30.29 17.59
CA LYS A 171 13.42 29.29 17.72
C LYS A 171 13.97 29.18 19.14
N ALA A 172 13.75 30.18 19.99
CA ALA A 172 14.35 30.24 21.33
C ALA A 172 13.82 29.13 22.27
N CYS A 173 12.54 28.78 22.17
CA CYS A 173 11.94 27.74 23.01
C CYS A 173 12.47 26.33 22.70
N ARG A 174 13.14 26.14 21.55
CA ARG A 174 13.61 24.84 21.03
C ARG A 174 15.10 24.58 21.25
N ILE A 175 15.82 25.51 21.85
CA ILE A 175 17.23 25.33 22.17
C ILE A 175 17.37 24.14 23.14
N GLY A 176 18.20 23.14 22.77
CA GLY A 176 18.39 21.91 23.53
C GLY A 176 17.21 20.92 23.45
N ARG A 177 16.27 21.14 22.48
CA ARG A 177 15.08 20.29 22.26
C ARG A 177 14.89 19.94 20.79
N THR A 178 15.97 19.96 20.02
CA THR A 178 15.94 19.61 18.59
C THR A 178 15.77 18.09 18.41
N TYR A 179 15.49 17.66 17.18
CA TYR A 179 15.43 16.23 16.86
C TYR A 179 16.81 15.54 17.04
N VAL A 180 17.90 16.28 16.90
CA VAL A 180 19.24 15.76 17.18
C VAL A 180 19.40 15.52 18.69
N ASP A 181 18.94 16.46 19.53
CA ASP A 181 18.94 16.31 20.99
C ASP A 181 18.07 15.13 21.42
N PHE A 182 16.91 14.93 20.75
CA PHE A 182 16.04 13.78 20.96
C PHE A 182 16.76 12.46 20.70
N LYS A 183 17.46 12.35 19.57
CA LYS A 183 18.24 11.14 19.25
C LYS A 183 19.34 10.90 20.28
N GLY A 184 20.05 11.94 20.68
CA GLY A 184 21.08 11.86 21.73
C GLY A 184 20.50 11.39 23.06
N TYR A 185 19.32 11.86 23.41
CA TYR A 185 18.61 11.44 24.63
C TYR A 185 18.17 9.97 24.57
N LEU A 186 17.65 9.50 23.43
CA LEU A 186 17.28 8.09 23.25
C LEU A 186 18.49 7.14 23.27
N LEU A 187 19.67 7.58 22.82
CA LEU A 187 20.90 6.78 22.93
C LEU A 187 21.32 6.55 24.40
N GLN A 188 21.02 7.51 25.27
CA GLN A 188 21.29 7.36 26.73
C GLN A 188 20.22 6.49 27.40
N TYR A 189 19.01 6.45 26.87
CA TYR A 189 17.85 5.75 27.44
C TYR A 189 17.07 4.98 26.36
N PRO A 190 17.60 3.85 25.87
CA PRO A 190 17.05 3.16 24.68
C PRO A 190 15.64 2.58 24.86
N ASP A 191 15.26 2.25 26.10
CA ASP A 191 13.96 1.61 26.39
C ASP A 191 12.83 2.59 26.72
N LEU A 192 13.04 3.89 26.55
CA LEU A 192 12.01 4.89 26.83
C LEU A 192 10.79 4.74 25.92
N ALA A 193 9.61 4.83 26.52
CA ALA A 193 8.39 4.97 25.78
C ALA A 193 8.29 6.40 25.21
N ILE A 194 8.13 6.47 23.89
CA ILE A 194 7.99 7.73 23.15
C ILE A 194 6.50 8.02 22.99
N THR A 195 6.12 9.25 23.30
CA THR A 195 4.78 9.79 23.04
C THR A 195 4.89 10.86 21.95
N GLN A 196 4.12 10.73 20.88
CA GLN A 196 4.08 11.71 19.80
C GLN A 196 2.88 12.63 19.98
N LEU A 197 3.10 13.94 19.87
CA LEU A 197 2.07 14.97 19.97
C LEU A 197 1.87 15.61 18.61
N ASP A 198 0.60 15.84 18.27
CA ASP A 198 0.25 16.53 17.03
C ASP A 198 -1.11 17.22 17.14
N SER A 199 -1.40 18.14 16.24
CA SER A 199 -2.70 18.81 16.16
C SER A 199 -3.41 18.50 14.86
N VAL A 200 -4.68 18.11 14.94
CA VAL A 200 -5.50 17.87 13.76
C VAL A 200 -6.50 19.00 13.61
N GLU A 201 -6.22 19.90 12.68
CA GLU A 201 -7.12 20.99 12.32
C GLU A 201 -8.16 20.54 11.30
N GLY A 202 -9.40 20.99 11.48
CA GLY A 202 -10.47 20.92 10.51
C GLY A 202 -10.61 22.23 9.75
N LYS A 203 -11.76 22.90 9.91
CA LYS A 203 -12.02 24.25 9.40
C LYS A 203 -11.23 25.27 10.21
N LYS A 204 -10.55 26.21 9.54
CA LYS A 204 -9.80 27.27 10.21
C LYS A 204 -10.73 28.11 11.11
N GLY A 205 -10.28 28.35 12.34
CA GLY A 205 -11.05 29.11 13.34
C GLY A 205 -12.13 28.30 14.07
N SER A 206 -12.23 27.00 13.81
CA SER A 206 -13.04 26.05 14.57
C SER A 206 -12.20 25.36 15.65
N LYS A 207 -12.84 24.46 16.42
CA LYS A 207 -12.16 23.58 17.37
C LYS A 207 -11.07 22.75 16.68
N VAL A 208 -10.08 22.30 17.46
CA VAL A 208 -8.91 21.54 17.01
C VAL A 208 -8.72 20.33 17.91
N LEU A 209 -8.25 19.21 17.37
CA LEU A 209 -7.87 18.05 18.17
C LEU A 209 -6.38 18.12 18.53
N LEU A 210 -6.06 17.89 19.81
CA LEU A 210 -4.73 17.46 20.23
C LEU A 210 -4.70 15.94 20.18
N THR A 211 -3.80 15.35 19.42
CA THR A 211 -3.57 13.91 19.40
C THR A 211 -2.33 13.55 20.18
N ILE A 212 -2.45 12.52 21.01
CA ILE A 212 -1.38 11.98 21.85
C ILE A 212 -1.23 10.51 21.48
N HIS A 213 -0.14 10.18 20.81
CA HIS A 213 0.13 8.83 20.31
C HIS A 213 1.25 8.16 21.11
N PHE A 214 0.92 7.08 21.79
CA PHE A 214 1.87 6.20 22.49
C PHE A 214 2.45 5.19 21.50
N VAL A 215 3.65 5.46 21.00
CA VAL A 215 4.26 4.71 19.90
C VAL A 215 4.36 3.22 20.18
N LYS A 216 4.81 2.85 21.39
CA LYS A 216 5.03 1.44 21.77
C LYS A 216 3.72 0.65 21.93
N ALA A 217 2.65 1.33 22.31
CA ALA A 217 1.31 0.73 22.47
C ALA A 217 0.45 0.88 21.22
N GLU A 218 0.90 1.65 20.23
CA GLU A 218 0.12 2.07 19.06
C GLU A 218 -1.26 2.65 19.42
N LEU A 219 -1.39 3.15 20.65
CA LEU A 219 -2.60 3.76 21.19
C LEU A 219 -2.57 5.25 20.92
N MET A 220 -3.65 5.80 20.39
CA MET A 220 -3.81 7.23 20.19
C MET A 220 -5.02 7.76 20.98
N LEU A 221 -4.83 8.83 21.72
CA LEU A 221 -5.86 9.62 22.33
C LEU A 221 -6.07 10.92 21.56
N ALA A 222 -7.29 11.46 21.57
CA ALA A 222 -7.58 12.76 20.97
C ALA A 222 -8.42 13.60 21.93
N PHE A 223 -8.02 14.85 22.10
CA PHE A 223 -8.66 15.82 22.97
C PHE A 223 -9.12 17.01 22.15
N LEU A 224 -10.40 17.34 22.29
CA LEU A 224 -11.02 18.48 21.64
C LEU A 224 -10.62 19.78 22.35
N ARG A 225 -10.15 20.77 21.59
CA ARG A 225 -9.75 22.08 22.08
C ARG A 225 -10.52 23.18 21.35
N ASP A 226 -10.93 24.21 22.06
CA ASP A 226 -11.65 25.35 21.45
C ASP A 226 -10.73 26.23 20.61
N HIS A 227 -9.44 26.34 20.98
CA HIS A 227 -8.47 27.16 20.31
C HIS A 227 -7.18 26.41 20.04
N ASN A 228 -6.48 26.77 18.95
CA ASN A 228 -5.17 26.21 18.62
C ASN A 228 -4.06 27.08 19.24
N ASP A 229 -3.97 27.06 20.55
CA ASP A 229 -2.99 27.82 21.33
C ASP A 229 -2.21 26.91 22.30
N SER A 230 -1.14 27.46 22.89
CA SER A 230 -0.30 26.72 23.82
C SER A 230 -0.99 26.49 25.17
N GLN A 231 -1.88 27.36 25.58
CA GLN A 231 -2.56 27.24 26.87
C GLN A 231 -3.49 26.03 26.88
N SER A 232 -4.25 25.81 25.84
CA SER A 232 -5.16 24.66 25.75
C SER A 232 -4.43 23.31 25.76
N VAL A 233 -3.19 23.24 25.23
CA VAL A 233 -2.34 22.05 25.38
C VAL A 233 -1.88 21.87 26.82
N ILE A 234 -1.43 22.95 27.46
CA ILE A 234 -0.99 22.92 28.87
C ILE A 234 -2.14 22.47 29.79
N ASP A 235 -3.34 22.98 29.57
CA ASP A 235 -4.52 22.62 30.37
C ASP A 235 -4.85 21.11 30.24
N ILE A 236 -4.71 20.53 29.06
CA ILE A 236 -4.86 19.08 28.88
C ILE A 236 -3.79 18.31 29.63
N PHE A 237 -2.51 18.75 29.56
CA PHE A 237 -1.42 18.11 30.30
C PHE A 237 -1.60 18.22 31.83
N GLU A 238 -2.07 19.37 32.34
CA GLU A 238 -2.40 19.55 33.74
C GLU A 238 -3.52 18.61 34.17
N ARG A 239 -4.61 18.51 33.37
CA ARG A 239 -5.72 17.60 33.66
C ARG A 239 -5.25 16.16 33.68
N LEU A 240 -4.49 15.69 32.66
CA LEU A 240 -3.96 14.34 32.59
C LEU A 240 -3.00 14.03 33.76
N TYR A 241 -2.19 15.03 34.17
CA TYR A 241 -1.27 14.87 35.29
C TYR A 241 -2.04 14.66 36.61
N PHE A 242 -3.15 15.36 36.79
CA PHE A 242 -4.04 15.20 37.95
C PHE A 242 -4.81 13.87 37.91
N GLU A 243 -5.43 13.54 36.81
CA GLU A 243 -6.27 12.33 36.64
C GLU A 243 -5.47 11.02 36.74
N LEU A 244 -4.31 10.98 36.09
CA LEU A 244 -3.43 9.78 36.10
C LEU A 244 -2.59 9.63 37.36
N ARG A 245 -2.48 10.67 38.17
CA ARG A 245 -1.52 10.83 39.28
C ARG A 245 -0.07 10.97 38.79
N PRO A 246 0.79 11.73 39.47
CA PRO A 246 2.13 12.06 39.02
C PRO A 246 3.00 10.87 38.60
N ASP A 247 3.01 9.79 39.39
CA ASP A 247 3.84 8.61 39.15
C ASP A 247 3.50 7.91 37.84
N ARG A 248 2.19 7.74 37.56
CA ARG A 248 1.72 7.11 36.33
C ARG A 248 1.94 8.01 35.12
N PHE A 249 1.65 9.31 35.29
CA PHE A 249 1.89 10.29 34.24
C PHE A 249 3.35 10.30 33.83
N CYS A 250 4.28 10.43 34.78
CA CYS A 250 5.72 10.43 34.50
C CYS A 250 6.22 9.11 33.88
N THR A 251 5.52 8.00 34.10
CA THR A 251 5.82 6.73 33.45
C THR A 251 5.39 6.70 32.01
N LEU A 252 4.21 7.20 31.69
CA LEU A 252 3.62 7.20 30.33
C LEU A 252 4.20 8.29 29.44
N PHE A 253 4.45 9.48 30.02
CA PHE A 253 4.88 10.67 29.30
C PHE A 253 6.37 11.00 29.51
N LYS A 254 7.25 10.00 29.59
CA LYS A 254 8.67 10.24 29.83
C LYS A 254 9.31 11.14 28.80
N VAL A 255 8.97 10.95 27.52
CA VAL A 255 9.48 11.69 26.39
C VAL A 255 8.36 11.97 25.41
N CYS A 256 8.19 13.25 25.09
CA CYS A 256 7.23 13.73 24.09
C CYS A 256 7.97 14.24 22.87
N LEU A 257 7.51 13.89 21.68
CA LEU A 257 7.98 14.41 20.40
C LEU A 257 6.85 15.16 19.73
N ALA A 258 6.99 16.47 19.61
CA ALA A 258 6.00 17.35 19.00
C ALA A 258 6.44 17.83 17.61
N ASP A 259 5.52 18.39 16.85
CA ASP A 259 5.87 19.17 15.67
C ASP A 259 6.29 20.60 16.04
N ASN A 260 6.49 21.42 15.01
CA ASN A 260 6.89 22.81 15.17
C ASN A 260 5.69 23.78 15.27
N GLY A 261 4.53 23.32 15.69
CA GLY A 261 3.33 24.13 15.86
C GLY A 261 3.47 25.21 16.94
N THR A 262 2.71 26.30 16.81
CA THR A 262 2.68 27.39 17.80
C THR A 262 2.07 26.95 19.12
N GLU A 263 1.23 25.93 19.11
CA GLU A 263 0.60 25.31 20.29
C GLU A 263 1.62 24.62 21.21
N PHE A 264 2.78 24.27 20.70
CA PHE A 264 3.87 23.68 21.48
C PHE A 264 4.99 24.70 21.80
N SER A 265 4.71 26.00 21.71
CA SER A 265 5.70 27.06 21.92
C SER A 265 6.12 27.28 23.37
N ASN A 266 5.41 26.71 24.33
CA ASN A 266 5.76 26.80 25.76
C ASN A 266 6.17 25.43 26.35
N PRO A 267 7.35 24.91 25.98
CA PRO A 267 7.80 23.60 26.45
C PRO A 267 7.97 23.51 27.96
N LYS A 268 8.38 24.62 28.62
CA LYS A 268 8.59 24.62 30.06
C LYS A 268 7.32 24.33 30.85
N ALA A 269 6.18 24.89 30.42
CA ALA A 269 4.90 24.64 31.09
C ALA A 269 4.37 23.23 30.83
N ILE A 270 4.82 22.56 29.74
CA ILE A 270 4.52 21.15 29.48
C ILE A 270 5.44 20.24 30.31
N GLU A 271 6.73 20.59 30.40
CA GLU A 271 7.75 19.77 31.07
C GLU A 271 7.67 19.78 32.59
N TYR A 272 7.29 20.89 33.19
CA TYR A 272 7.29 21.07 34.66
C TYR A 272 5.86 21.19 35.18
N ASP A 273 5.65 20.67 36.38
CA ASP A 273 4.42 20.88 37.15
C ASP A 273 4.42 22.25 37.83
N ARG A 274 3.33 22.59 38.51
CA ARG A 274 3.18 23.88 39.24
C ARG A 274 4.16 24.04 40.41
N GLN A 275 4.72 22.94 40.90
CA GLN A 275 5.73 22.93 41.95
C GLN A 275 7.16 23.01 41.40
N GLY A 276 7.35 22.97 40.10
CA GLY A 276 8.65 22.99 39.44
C GLY A 276 9.32 21.62 39.32
N ASN A 277 8.59 20.54 39.55
CA ASN A 277 9.11 19.19 39.33
C ASN A 277 9.00 18.82 37.85
N LEU A 278 10.03 18.16 37.32
CA LEU A 278 10.05 17.69 35.94
C LEU A 278 9.08 16.50 35.80
N ARG A 279 8.05 16.63 34.96
CA ARG A 279 7.05 15.58 34.70
C ARG A 279 7.21 14.89 33.34
N THR A 280 7.81 15.58 32.35
CA THR A 280 8.07 15.03 31.01
C THR A 280 9.24 15.81 30.37
N ARG A 281 9.76 15.29 29.25
CA ARG A 281 10.66 16.05 28.36
C ARG A 281 10.05 16.12 26.98
N ILE A 282 10.06 17.34 26.38
CA ILE A 282 9.53 17.58 25.04
C ILE A 282 10.67 17.89 24.08
N PHE A 283 10.62 17.26 22.91
CA PHE A 283 11.52 17.51 21.78
C PHE A 283 10.68 17.83 20.54
N TYR A 284 11.33 18.45 19.55
CA TYR A 284 10.66 18.88 18.32
C TYR A 284 11.24 18.19 17.10
N CYS A 285 10.36 17.84 16.16
CA CYS A 285 10.77 17.39 14.84
C CYS A 285 11.40 18.52 14.03
N ASP A 286 12.20 18.15 13.05
CA ASP A 286 12.70 19.12 12.08
C ASP A 286 11.54 19.65 11.20
N PRO A 287 11.61 20.89 10.75
CA PRO A 287 10.61 21.44 9.84
C PRO A 287 10.50 20.59 8.55
N SER A 288 9.28 20.31 8.11
CA SER A 288 9.00 19.52 6.89
C SER A 288 9.58 18.11 6.88
N ALA A 289 9.74 17.50 8.04
CA ALA A 289 10.26 16.13 8.20
C ALA A 289 9.19 15.15 8.74
N PRO A 290 8.12 14.85 7.97
CA PRO A 290 7.00 14.01 8.41
C PRO A 290 7.44 12.58 8.81
N TYR A 291 8.46 12.04 8.17
CA TYR A 291 9.00 10.73 8.48
C TYR A 291 9.47 10.55 9.95
N GLN A 292 9.72 11.65 10.66
CA GLN A 292 10.12 11.61 12.08
C GLN A 292 8.96 11.25 13.02
N LYS A 293 7.69 11.38 12.57
CA LYS A 293 6.47 10.99 13.29
C LYS A 293 5.59 10.01 12.48
N GLY A 294 6.20 9.12 11.72
CA GLY A 294 5.47 8.26 10.77
C GLY A 294 4.37 7.39 11.38
N SER A 295 4.48 7.00 12.67
CA SER A 295 3.44 6.23 13.36
C SER A 295 2.20 7.08 13.70
N ALA A 296 2.40 8.33 14.15
CA ALA A 296 1.28 9.26 14.39
C ALA A 296 0.57 9.64 13.08
N GLU A 297 1.32 9.88 12.00
CA GLU A 297 0.74 10.20 10.70
C GLU A 297 -0.16 9.09 10.17
N ARG A 298 0.23 7.83 10.37
CA ARG A 298 -0.58 6.67 9.99
C ARG A 298 -1.92 6.65 10.72
N ASN A 299 -1.94 6.97 12.01
CA ASN A 299 -3.16 7.08 12.79
C ASN A 299 -4.01 8.30 12.40
N HIS A 300 -3.37 9.41 11.98
CA HIS A 300 -4.09 10.57 11.45
C HIS A 300 -4.84 10.26 10.15
N GLU A 301 -4.36 9.32 9.34
CA GLU A 301 -5.10 8.84 8.17
C GLU A 301 -6.45 8.24 8.59
N PHE A 302 -6.50 7.47 9.68
CA PHE A 302 -7.77 6.94 10.21
C PHE A 302 -8.67 8.06 10.73
N ILE A 303 -8.14 9.03 11.48
CA ILE A 303 -8.92 10.20 11.90
C ILE A 303 -9.51 10.92 10.67
N ARG A 304 -8.75 11.05 9.58
CA ARG A 304 -9.19 11.71 8.34
C ARG A 304 -10.27 10.93 7.58
N CYS A 305 -10.45 9.65 7.83
CA CYS A 305 -11.59 8.88 7.33
C CYS A 305 -12.91 9.32 7.97
N PHE A 306 -12.90 9.68 9.25
CA PHE A 306 -14.07 10.17 9.99
C PHE A 306 -14.23 11.68 9.87
N LEU A 307 -13.11 12.41 9.94
CA LEU A 307 -13.04 13.87 9.94
C LEU A 307 -12.15 14.35 8.78
N PRO A 308 -12.67 14.40 7.54
CA PRO A 308 -11.94 14.90 6.38
C PRO A 308 -11.38 16.30 6.60
N LYS A 309 -10.37 16.68 5.82
CA LYS A 309 -9.80 18.04 5.88
C LYS A 309 -10.89 19.08 5.60
N GLY A 310 -10.96 20.10 6.44
CA GLY A 310 -11.97 21.17 6.32
C GLY A 310 -13.29 20.88 7.05
N THR A 311 -13.45 19.71 7.68
CA THR A 311 -14.61 19.44 8.55
C THR A 311 -14.65 20.42 9.71
N ASP A 312 -15.83 20.98 9.99
CA ASP A 312 -16.06 21.82 11.15
C ASP A 312 -16.13 20.94 12.41
N LEU A 313 -15.23 21.17 13.36
CA LEU A 313 -15.18 20.41 14.61
C LEU A 313 -16.03 21.04 15.72
N ALA A 314 -16.62 22.21 15.50
CA ALA A 314 -17.43 22.91 16.51
C ALA A 314 -18.63 22.09 17.02
N PRO A 315 -19.39 21.33 16.16
CA PRO A 315 -20.54 20.57 16.62
C PRO A 315 -20.18 19.32 17.43
N TYR A 316 -18.93 18.83 17.37
CA TYR A 316 -18.55 17.60 18.05
C TYR A 316 -18.29 17.81 19.53
N SER A 317 -18.68 16.81 20.32
CA SER A 317 -18.38 16.69 21.75
C SER A 317 -17.11 15.86 21.99
N GLN A 318 -16.54 15.93 23.20
CA GLN A 318 -15.39 15.10 23.57
C GLN A 318 -15.75 13.62 23.58
N GLU A 319 -16.99 13.28 23.96
CA GLU A 319 -17.48 11.89 24.00
C GLU A 319 -17.54 11.28 22.61
N GLU A 320 -17.99 12.03 21.61
CA GLU A 320 -17.98 11.58 20.21
C GLU A 320 -16.56 11.38 19.67
N ILE A 321 -15.63 12.26 20.06
CA ILE A 321 -14.21 12.09 19.73
C ILE A 321 -13.62 10.85 20.43
N CYS A 322 -13.97 10.60 21.69
CA CYS A 322 -13.56 9.39 22.41
C CYS A 322 -14.08 8.12 21.72
N LEU A 323 -15.35 8.10 21.33
CA LEU A 323 -15.95 6.97 20.61
C LEU A 323 -15.25 6.71 19.28
N MET A 324 -14.94 7.76 18.54
CA MET A 324 -14.15 7.65 17.30
C MET A 324 -12.76 7.06 17.57
N MET A 325 -12.09 7.52 18.63
CA MET A 325 -10.76 7.02 18.99
C MET A 325 -10.78 5.58 19.48
N ASP A 326 -11.81 5.17 20.23
CA ASP A 326 -12.00 3.79 20.64
C ASP A 326 -12.16 2.87 19.44
N HIS A 327 -12.92 3.31 18.43
CA HIS A 327 -13.06 2.58 17.17
C HIS A 327 -11.73 2.48 16.43
N ILE A 328 -10.96 3.57 16.32
CA ILE A 328 -9.64 3.58 15.67
C ILE A 328 -8.63 2.71 16.43
N ASN A 329 -8.65 2.75 17.76
CA ASN A 329 -7.73 1.98 18.59
C ASN A 329 -8.07 0.49 18.64
N SER A 330 -9.33 0.11 18.42
CA SER A 330 -9.78 -1.29 18.31
C SER A 330 -9.41 -1.95 16.97
N TYR A 331 -8.86 -1.17 16.03
CA TYR A 331 -8.46 -1.69 14.73
C TYR A 331 -7.26 -2.62 14.85
N SER A 332 -7.37 -3.83 14.32
CA SER A 332 -6.33 -4.85 14.41
C SER A 332 -5.02 -4.38 13.76
N ARG A 333 -3.89 -4.57 14.45
CA ARG A 333 -2.56 -4.10 14.02
C ARG A 333 -1.56 -5.24 14.03
N GLU A 334 -0.91 -5.45 12.92
CA GLU A 334 0.10 -6.51 12.76
C GLU A 334 1.27 -6.35 13.73
N SER A 335 1.72 -5.12 13.99
CA SER A 335 2.79 -4.78 14.93
C SER A 335 2.50 -5.18 16.38
N LEU A 336 1.22 -5.31 16.75
CA LEU A 336 0.75 -5.78 18.07
C LEU A 336 0.32 -7.25 18.06
N GLY A 337 0.66 -8.02 17.01
CA GLY A 337 0.24 -9.40 16.85
C GLY A 337 -1.27 -9.54 16.63
N ASN A 338 -1.88 -8.57 15.96
CA ASN A 338 -3.32 -8.48 15.67
C ASN A 338 -4.23 -8.42 16.91
N LYS A 339 -3.72 -7.82 17.97
CA LYS A 339 -4.47 -7.51 19.20
C LYS A 339 -5.00 -6.10 19.15
#